data_e7e21ea1251375e5a17f77771d5ac3f3
#
_entry.id   e7e21ea1251375e5a17f77771d5ac3f3
#
_cell.length_a   1.000
_cell.length_b   1.000
_cell.length_c   1.000
_cell.angle_alpha   90.00
_cell.angle_beta   90.00
_cell.angle_gamma   90.00
#
_symmetry.space_group_name_H-M   'P 1'
#
loop_
_entity.id
_entity.type
_entity.pdbx_description
1 polymer ?
#
loop_
_entity_poly.entity_id
_entity_poly.type
_entity_poly.pdbx_seq_one_letter_code
_entity_poly.pdbx_strand_id
1 'polypeptide(L)'
;MSSSTQIDPFHASTVFALSDHASVQRVGNSAVILLADSGQLFTCNETALSFISKLDGVRDFQEVVSLFADEFGTDEATAHTDLSTLASALLNESVMLVKR
;
A
#
# COMPACT_ATOMS: atom_id res chain seq x y z
N MET A 1 -17.88 -19.51 11.42
CA MET A 1 -17.92 -18.82 11.37
C MET A 1 -17.44 -17.73 11.96
N SER A 2 -16.75 -17.67 12.66
CA SER A 2 -16.21 -16.58 13.37
C SER A 2 -15.47 -15.58 12.52
N SER A 3 -15.01 -16.00 11.39
CA SER A 3 -14.30 -15.07 10.49
C SER A 3 -15.17 -13.90 10.06
N SER A 4 -16.48 -14.06 10.15
CA SER A 4 -17.38 -12.99 9.73
C SER A 4 -17.30 -11.76 10.61
N THR A 5 -16.71 -11.87 11.79
CA THR A 5 -16.60 -10.74 12.71
C THR A 5 -15.33 -9.95 12.51
N GLN A 6 -14.42 -10.43 11.69
CA GLN A 6 -13.14 -9.75 11.48
C GLN A 6 -13.29 -8.61 10.49
N ILE A 7 -12.58 -7.55 10.79
CA ILE A 7 -12.46 -6.43 9.85
C ILE A 7 -11.37 -6.77 8.86
N ASP A 8 -11.70 -6.74 7.61
CA ASP A 8 -10.75 -7.03 6.54
C ASP A 8 -10.26 -5.70 5.96
N PRO A 9 -9.02 -5.28 6.27
CA PRO A 9 -8.51 -4.02 5.72
C PRO A 9 -8.25 -4.07 4.22
N PHE A 10 -8.32 -5.28 3.64
CA PHE A 10 -8.08 -5.44 2.21
C PHE A 10 -9.37 -5.66 1.42
N HIS A 11 -10.48 -5.25 1.99
CA HIS A 11 -11.75 -5.27 1.28
C HIS A 11 -11.62 -4.42 0.01
N ALA A 12 -12.34 -4.83 -1.03
CA ALA A 12 -12.24 -4.18 -2.34
C ALA A 12 -12.48 -2.67 -2.27
N SER A 13 -13.35 -2.23 -1.38
CA SER A 13 -13.71 -0.82 -1.29
C SER A 13 -12.88 -0.03 -0.28
N THR A 14 -11.90 -0.67 0.35
CA THR A 14 -11.04 0.03 1.31
C THR A 14 -10.16 1.04 0.59
N VAL A 15 -10.09 2.25 1.13
CA VAL A 15 -9.23 3.31 0.59
C VAL A 15 -8.07 3.53 1.54
N PHE A 16 -6.86 3.51 0.98
CA PHE A 16 -5.63 3.74 1.75
C PHE A 16 -5.03 5.08 1.39
N ALA A 17 -4.28 5.63 2.31
CA ALA A 17 -3.51 6.85 2.08
C ALA A 17 -2.21 6.77 2.86
N LEU A 18 -1.20 7.47 2.38
CA LEU A 18 0.05 7.59 3.14
C LEU A 18 -0.21 8.40 4.41
N SER A 19 0.52 8.06 5.47
CA SER A 19 0.48 8.82 6.70
C SER A 19 1.00 10.23 6.46
N ASP A 20 0.48 11.20 7.20
CA ASP A 20 0.91 12.59 7.06
C ASP A 20 2.39 12.78 7.39
N HIS A 21 2.94 11.92 8.24
CA HIS A 21 4.34 12.03 8.65
C HIS A 21 5.27 11.16 7.79
N ALA A 22 4.76 10.57 6.72
CA ALA A 22 5.58 9.76 5.81
C ALA A 22 6.00 10.61 4.62
N SER A 23 7.30 10.64 4.36
CA SER A 23 7.86 11.32 3.19
C SER A 23 8.52 10.29 2.30
N VAL A 24 8.25 10.37 1.01
CA VAL A 24 8.79 9.43 0.02
C VAL A 24 9.78 10.14 -0.86
N GLN A 25 11.01 9.63 -0.90
CA GLN A 25 12.07 10.16 -1.75
C GLN A 25 12.45 9.11 -2.78
N ARG A 26 12.24 9.41 -4.03
CA ARG A 26 12.59 8.49 -5.12
C ARG A 26 14.08 8.48 -5.37
N VAL A 27 14.61 7.27 -5.61
CA VAL A 27 16.01 7.08 -5.97
C VAL A 27 16.02 6.05 -7.11
N GLY A 28 16.10 6.51 -8.35
CA GLY A 28 15.98 5.62 -9.50
C GLY A 28 14.62 4.94 -9.52
N ASN A 29 14.63 3.60 -9.57
CA ASN A 29 13.38 2.81 -9.57
C ASN A 29 12.95 2.41 -8.16
N SER A 30 13.63 2.91 -7.15
CA SER A 30 13.29 2.58 -5.77
C SER A 30 13.00 3.87 -5.01
N ALA A 31 12.77 3.75 -3.71
CA ALA A 31 12.48 4.91 -2.89
C ALA A 31 12.88 4.66 -1.45
N VAL A 32 13.04 5.75 -0.72
CA VAL A 32 13.24 5.72 0.72
C VAL A 32 12.05 6.44 1.36
N ILE A 33 11.47 5.84 2.37
CA ILE A 33 10.38 6.46 3.14
C ILE A 33 10.93 6.87 4.49
N LEU A 34 10.74 8.13 4.83
CA LEU A 34 11.12 8.64 6.15
C LEU A 34 9.85 8.89 6.95
N LEU A 35 9.79 8.33 8.16
CA LEU A 35 8.72 8.62 9.10
C LEU A 35 9.21 9.71 10.04
N ALA A 36 8.66 10.91 9.89
CA ALA A 36 9.18 12.08 10.60
C ALA A 36 9.04 11.99 12.10
N ASP A 37 7.98 11.32 12.59
CA ASP A 37 7.71 11.24 14.01
C ASP A 37 8.66 10.30 14.76
N SER A 38 9.13 9.24 14.10
CA SER A 38 10.02 8.27 14.74
C SER A 38 11.45 8.34 14.20
N GLY A 39 11.64 9.00 13.08
CA GLY A 39 12.94 9.04 12.41
C GLY A 39 13.32 7.77 11.68
N GLN A 40 12.39 6.82 11.56
CA GLN A 40 12.67 5.56 10.89
C GLN A 40 12.75 5.75 9.38
N LEU A 41 13.63 4.98 8.75
CA LEU A 41 13.78 4.95 7.30
C LEU A 41 13.47 3.55 6.80
N PHE A 42 12.74 3.50 5.69
CA PHE A 42 12.43 2.23 5.02
C PHE A 42 12.84 2.35 3.57
N THR A 43 13.38 1.28 3.00
CA THR A 43 13.67 1.25 1.57
C THR A 43 12.54 0.51 0.86
N CYS A 44 12.19 1.00 -0.31
CA CYS A 44 11.14 0.41 -1.13
C CYS A 44 11.72 0.02 -2.47
N ASN A 45 11.43 -1.20 -2.90
CA ASN A 45 11.78 -1.60 -4.24
C ASN A 45 10.76 -1.02 -5.24
N GLU A 46 10.95 -1.32 -6.50
CA GLU A 46 10.09 -0.81 -7.57
C GLU A 46 8.62 -1.16 -7.35
N THR A 47 8.34 -2.38 -6.92
CA THR A 47 6.99 -2.86 -6.67
C THR A 47 6.31 -2.04 -5.57
N ALA A 48 7.01 -1.86 -4.45
CA ALA A 48 6.47 -1.10 -3.33
C ALA A 48 6.27 0.36 -3.70
N LEU A 49 7.21 0.93 -4.45
CA LEU A 49 7.07 2.32 -4.89
C LEU A 49 5.85 2.49 -5.79
N SER A 50 5.62 1.56 -6.70
CA SER A 50 4.46 1.60 -7.59
C SER A 50 3.16 1.57 -6.78
N PHE A 51 3.09 0.67 -5.80
CA PHE A 51 1.91 0.58 -4.94
C PHE A 51 1.68 1.91 -4.21
N ILE A 52 2.71 2.42 -3.57
CA ILE A 52 2.61 3.65 -2.77
C ILE A 52 2.17 4.83 -3.63
N SER A 53 2.66 4.92 -4.87
CA SER A 53 2.34 6.04 -5.73
C SER A 53 0.87 6.06 -6.16
N LYS A 54 0.15 4.97 -5.94
CA LYS A 54 -1.27 4.88 -6.26
C LYS A 54 -2.18 5.19 -5.08
N LEU A 55 -1.60 5.46 -3.90
CA LEU A 55 -2.35 5.73 -2.69
C LEU A 55 -2.66 7.21 -2.60
N ASP A 56 -3.75 7.61 -3.22
CA ASP A 56 -4.13 9.02 -3.29
C ASP A 56 -5.28 9.39 -2.35
N GLY A 57 -5.74 8.43 -1.54
CA GLY A 57 -6.84 8.70 -0.62
C GLY A 57 -8.20 8.71 -1.29
N VAL A 58 -8.27 8.32 -2.56
CA VAL A 58 -9.51 8.28 -3.35
C VAL A 58 -9.72 6.91 -3.96
N ARG A 59 -8.69 6.34 -4.59
CA ARG A 59 -8.81 5.01 -5.18
C ARG A 59 -8.98 3.97 -4.10
N ASP A 60 -9.92 3.04 -4.31
CA ASP A 60 -10.06 1.92 -3.40
C ASP A 60 -9.04 0.83 -3.73
N PHE A 61 -8.98 -0.18 -2.87
CA PHE A 61 -7.99 -1.24 -3.03
C PHE A 61 -8.17 -1.99 -4.34
N GLN A 62 -9.42 -2.20 -4.76
CA GLN A 62 -9.69 -2.89 -6.02
C GLN A 62 -9.10 -2.13 -7.20
N GLU A 63 -9.25 -0.82 -7.22
CA GLU A 63 -8.68 0.00 -8.29
C GLU A 63 -7.16 -0.07 -8.30
N VAL A 64 -6.56 -0.01 -7.11
CA VAL A 64 -5.10 -0.08 -6.99
C VAL A 64 -4.61 -1.43 -7.48
N VAL A 65 -5.29 -2.52 -7.12
CA VAL A 65 -4.92 -3.86 -7.57
C VAL A 65 -4.99 -3.96 -9.09
N SER A 66 -6.06 -3.44 -9.69
CA SER A 66 -6.23 -3.48 -11.14
C SER A 66 -5.15 -2.71 -11.87
N LEU A 67 -4.83 -1.51 -11.39
CA LEU A 67 -3.80 -0.69 -12.01
C LEU A 67 -2.42 -1.33 -11.87
N PHE A 68 -2.15 -1.91 -10.71
CA PHE A 68 -0.89 -2.60 -10.47
C PHE A 68 -0.75 -3.83 -11.36
N ALA A 69 -1.81 -4.62 -11.47
CA ALA A 69 -1.79 -5.83 -12.30
C ALA A 69 -1.51 -5.46 -13.76
N ASP A 70 -2.13 -4.39 -14.23
CA ASP A 70 -1.94 -3.90 -15.58
C ASP A 70 -0.50 -3.45 -15.81
N GLU A 71 0.04 -2.70 -14.86
CA GLU A 71 1.39 -2.15 -14.95
C GLU A 71 2.45 -3.24 -15.02
N PHE A 72 2.30 -4.30 -14.22
CA PHE A 72 3.30 -5.35 -14.12
C PHE A 72 2.97 -6.59 -14.94
N GLY A 73 1.87 -6.55 -15.69
CA GLY A 73 1.51 -7.68 -16.55
C GLY A 73 1.19 -8.96 -15.79
N THR A 74 0.60 -8.84 -14.61
CA THR A 74 0.21 -9.98 -13.79
C THR A 74 -1.31 -10.03 -13.67
N ASP A 75 -1.86 -11.15 -13.20
CA ASP A 75 -3.31 -11.23 -13.02
C ASP A 75 -3.71 -10.57 -11.70
N GLU A 76 -4.99 -10.25 -11.57
CA GLU A 76 -5.47 -9.53 -10.40
C GLU A 76 -5.43 -10.37 -9.13
N ALA A 77 -5.58 -11.68 -9.24
CA ALA A 77 -5.51 -12.55 -8.07
C ALA A 77 -4.11 -12.53 -7.47
N THR A 78 -3.09 -12.63 -8.32
CA THR A 78 -1.71 -12.56 -7.87
C THR A 78 -1.39 -11.17 -7.31
N ALA A 79 -1.81 -10.13 -8.00
CA ALA A 79 -1.59 -8.76 -7.56
C ALA A 79 -2.26 -8.52 -6.20
N HIS A 80 -3.48 -9.00 -6.03
CA HIS A 80 -4.22 -8.85 -4.77
C HIS A 80 -3.45 -9.49 -3.62
N THR A 81 -2.95 -10.70 -3.84
CA THR A 81 -2.19 -11.42 -2.81
C THR A 81 -0.92 -10.66 -2.45
N ASP A 82 -0.16 -10.25 -3.46
CA ASP A 82 1.11 -9.55 -3.25
C ASP A 82 0.89 -8.19 -2.56
N LEU A 83 -0.11 -7.45 -3.01
CA LEU A 83 -0.37 -6.14 -2.43
C LEU A 83 -0.99 -6.22 -1.04
N SER A 84 -1.74 -7.28 -0.75
CA SER A 84 -2.25 -7.50 0.61
C SER A 84 -1.11 -7.71 1.59
N THR A 85 -0.10 -8.48 1.20
CA THR A 85 1.09 -8.69 2.04
C THR A 85 1.84 -7.39 2.26
N LEU A 86 2.05 -6.64 1.19
CA LEU A 86 2.76 -5.36 1.27
C LEU A 86 1.97 -4.35 2.10
N ALA A 87 0.66 -4.28 1.89
CA ALA A 87 -0.19 -3.36 2.63
C ALA A 87 -0.18 -3.68 4.13
N SER A 88 -0.19 -4.96 4.48
CA SER A 88 -0.09 -5.38 5.87
C SER A 88 1.17 -4.83 6.52
N ALA A 89 2.30 -4.95 5.84
CA ALA A 89 3.57 -4.46 6.36
C ALA A 89 3.54 -2.94 6.52
N LEU A 90 3.01 -2.23 5.53
CA LEU A 90 2.98 -0.77 5.57
C LEU A 90 2.03 -0.24 6.65
N LEU A 91 0.89 -0.91 6.85
CA LEU A 91 -0.02 -0.54 7.92
C LEU A 91 0.62 -0.79 9.29
N ASN A 92 1.31 -1.91 9.41
CA ASN A 92 1.96 -2.28 10.67
C ASN A 92 3.04 -1.29 11.07
N GLU A 93 3.73 -0.70 10.09
CA GLU A 93 4.78 0.28 10.34
C GLU A 93 4.28 1.71 10.35
N SER A 94 2.98 1.91 10.23
CA SER A 94 2.36 3.25 10.22
C SER A 94 2.77 4.11 9.03
N VAL A 95 3.22 3.49 7.96
CA VAL A 95 3.58 4.21 6.73
C VAL A 95 2.31 4.65 6.00
N MET A 96 1.28 3.83 6.06
CA MET A 96 -0.01 4.18 5.47
C MET A 96 -1.12 3.88 6.45
N LEU A 97 -2.31 4.39 6.14
CA LEU A 97 -3.48 4.21 6.99
C LEU A 97 -4.71 3.97 6.11
N VAL A 98 -5.75 3.48 6.74
CA VAL A 98 -7.05 3.33 6.10
C VAL A 98 -7.76 4.66 6.17
N LYS A 99 -8.16 5.19 5.03
CA LYS A 99 -8.86 6.46 4.97
C LYS A 99 -10.34 6.22 5.22
N ARG A 100 -10.91 7.03 6.07
CA ARG A 100 -12.33 6.91 6.41
C ARG A 100 -13.15 8.07 5.93
#